data_83d40b2a22d5115c12623b0092490dbc
#
_entry.id   83d40b2a22d5115c12623b0092490dbc
#
_cell.length_a   1.000
_cell.length_b   1.000
_cell.length_c   1.000
_cell.angle_alpha   90.00
_cell.angle_beta   90.00
_cell.angle_gamma   90.00
#
_symmetry.space_group_name_H-M   'P 1'
#
loop_
_entity.id
_entity.type
_entity.pdbx_description
1 polymer ?
#
loop_
_entity_poly.entity_id
_entity_poly.type
_entity_poly.pdbx_seq_one_letter_code
_entity_poly.pdbx_strand_id
1 'polypeptide(L)'
;MCIRDSCSALIDKLMQPITLQPLSKFPVVRDLAVDRSRMFEALKRVKAWVPMDGYHDLGPGDKILPDHQGVAYKLSECMTCGCCVEACPQYSRDNDFLGAAAISQARLFNMHPTGKLIANERLDSLMDDGGIAACGNAQNCVEVCPKSIPLTESIAEMGRQSSKRFWKTLFQI
;
A
#
# COMPACT_ATOMS: atom_id res chain seq x y z
N MET A 1 -25.10 2.65 8.53
CA MET A 1 -23.97 3.04 7.68
C MET A 1 -22.67 2.65 8.41
N CYS A 2 -21.79 1.91 7.77
CA CYS A 2 -20.53 1.49 8.39
C CYS A 2 -19.42 2.43 7.91
N ILE A 3 -18.73 3.12 8.84
CA ILE A 3 -17.63 4.02 8.54
C ILE A 3 -16.35 3.33 9.02
N ARG A 4 -15.39 3.10 8.11
CA ARG A 4 -14.10 2.48 8.43
C ARG A 4 -13.04 3.46 8.87
N ASP A 5 -13.24 4.74 8.57
CA ASP A 5 -12.37 5.84 8.97
C ASP A 5 -13.08 6.74 9.98
N SER A 6 -13.17 6.25 11.22
CA SER A 6 -13.81 6.99 12.30
C SER A 6 -13.04 8.27 12.71
N CYS A 7 -11.75 8.36 12.39
CA CYS A 7 -10.93 9.52 12.73
C CYS A 7 -11.32 10.79 11.98
N SER A 8 -11.89 10.66 10.78
CA SER A 8 -12.33 11.81 9.96
C SER A 8 -13.86 11.98 9.93
N ALA A 9 -14.61 11.14 10.65
CA ALA A 9 -16.05 11.23 10.71
C ALA A 9 -16.52 12.37 11.63
N LEU A 10 -17.35 13.27 11.10
CA LEU A 10 -17.97 14.33 11.88
C LEU A 10 -19.13 13.78 12.71
N ILE A 11 -19.06 13.91 14.03
CA ILE A 11 -20.03 13.34 14.98
C ILE A 11 -21.43 13.92 14.81
N ASP A 12 -21.53 15.19 14.46
CA ASP A 12 -22.80 15.89 14.22
C ASP A 12 -23.60 15.34 13.03
N LYS A 13 -22.94 14.62 12.12
CA LYS A 13 -23.56 13.98 10.94
C LYS A 13 -23.92 12.52 11.16
N LEU A 14 -23.63 11.97 12.34
CA LEU A 14 -23.88 10.57 12.66
C LEU A 14 -25.14 10.40 13.46
N MET A 15 -25.91 9.33 13.15
CA MET A 15 -27.07 8.96 13.94
C MET A 15 -26.63 8.43 15.31
N GLN A 16 -27.30 8.85 16.36
CA GLN A 16 -27.08 8.39 17.73
C GLN A 16 -27.97 7.18 18.05
N PRO A 17 -27.53 6.20 18.85
CA PRO A 17 -26.19 6.08 19.44
C PRO A 17 -25.09 5.66 18.46
N ILE A 18 -23.86 6.12 18.67
CA ILE A 18 -22.70 5.72 17.86
C ILE A 18 -22.06 4.46 18.45
N THR A 19 -21.93 3.42 17.65
CA THR A 19 -21.22 2.19 18.04
C THR A 19 -19.87 2.13 17.35
N LEU A 20 -18.81 1.97 18.12
CA LEU A 20 -17.45 1.75 17.62
C LEU A 20 -17.08 0.28 17.75
N GLN A 21 -16.44 -0.28 16.72
CA GLN A 21 -15.93 -1.65 16.70
C GLN A 21 -14.49 -1.66 16.21
N PRO A 22 -13.64 -2.59 16.71
CA PRO A 22 -12.30 -2.75 16.18
C PRO A 22 -12.33 -3.26 14.73
N LEU A 23 -11.25 -3.05 13.99
CA LEU A 23 -11.09 -3.62 12.64
C LEU A 23 -11.17 -5.14 12.71
N SER A 24 -12.05 -5.74 11.90
CA SER A 24 -12.45 -7.15 12.02
C SER A 24 -11.40 -8.14 11.51
N LYS A 25 -10.55 -7.68 10.58
CA LYS A 25 -9.51 -8.50 9.94
C LYS A 25 -8.19 -8.55 10.70
N PHE A 26 -8.10 -7.80 11.78
CA PHE A 26 -6.91 -7.76 12.64
C PHE A 26 -7.22 -8.41 13.99
N PRO A 27 -6.26 -9.13 14.60
CA PRO A 27 -6.43 -9.62 15.95
C PRO A 27 -6.66 -8.47 16.95
N VAL A 28 -7.66 -8.59 17.79
CA VAL A 28 -7.92 -7.60 18.85
C VAL A 28 -6.93 -7.85 19.99
N VAL A 29 -6.22 -6.81 20.38
CA VAL A 29 -5.31 -6.83 21.53
C VAL A 29 -6.09 -6.44 22.80
N ARG A 30 -6.80 -5.33 22.75
CA ARG A 30 -7.60 -4.82 23.85
C ARG A 30 -8.55 -3.75 23.34
N ASP A 31 -9.83 -3.85 23.69
CA ASP A 31 -10.86 -2.87 23.35
C ASP A 31 -10.90 -2.59 21.83
N LEU A 32 -10.64 -1.37 21.38
CA LEU A 32 -10.57 -0.98 19.97
C LEU A 32 -9.17 -1.14 19.37
N ALA A 33 -8.17 -1.46 20.19
CA ALA A 33 -6.80 -1.65 19.72
C ALA A 33 -6.62 -3.02 19.08
N VAL A 34 -6.09 -3.03 17.86
CA VAL A 34 -5.82 -4.23 17.06
C VAL A 34 -4.33 -4.37 16.74
N ASP A 35 -3.89 -5.62 16.61
CA ASP A 35 -2.54 -5.93 16.15
C ASP A 35 -2.44 -5.77 14.61
N ARG A 36 -1.64 -4.83 14.15
CA ARG A 36 -1.36 -4.56 12.74
C ARG A 36 0.00 -5.05 12.27
N SER A 37 0.66 -5.91 13.04
CA SER A 37 2.00 -6.44 12.71
C SER A 37 2.06 -7.01 11.30
N ARG A 38 1.02 -7.72 10.86
CA ARG A 38 0.93 -8.26 9.51
C ARG A 38 1.03 -7.19 8.40
N MET A 39 0.46 -6.00 8.60
CA MET A 39 0.63 -4.90 7.64
C MET A 39 2.08 -4.45 7.54
N PHE A 40 2.75 -4.35 8.69
CA PHE A 40 4.16 -3.95 8.72
C PHE A 40 5.07 -5.03 8.14
N GLU A 41 4.75 -6.31 8.36
CA GLU A 41 5.48 -7.42 7.70
C GLU A 41 5.27 -7.39 6.17
N ALA A 42 4.07 -7.05 5.69
CA ALA A 42 3.83 -6.84 4.25
C ALA A 42 4.69 -5.69 3.69
N LEU A 43 4.83 -4.58 4.43
CA LEU A 43 5.72 -3.48 4.04
C LEU A 43 7.19 -3.89 4.02
N LYS A 44 7.64 -4.69 5.00
CA LYS A 44 8.99 -5.25 5.01
C LYS A 44 9.21 -6.18 3.81
N ARG A 45 8.26 -7.05 3.53
CA ARG A 45 8.32 -7.98 2.41
C ARG A 45 8.49 -7.27 1.06
N VAL A 46 7.77 -6.18 0.82
CA VAL A 46 7.92 -5.37 -0.38
C VAL A 46 9.05 -4.34 -0.29
N LYS A 47 9.90 -4.40 0.74
CA LYS A 47 11.02 -3.47 0.96
C LYS A 47 10.60 -2.00 0.81
N ALA A 48 9.56 -1.61 1.55
CA ALA A 48 9.01 -0.26 1.54
C ALA A 48 9.92 0.74 2.26
N TRP A 49 11.16 0.89 1.79
CA TRP A 49 12.16 1.84 2.26
C TRP A 49 13.14 2.23 1.16
N VAL A 50 13.91 3.26 1.40
CA VAL A 50 15.04 3.67 0.56
C VAL A 50 16.30 2.97 1.08
N PRO A 51 17.06 2.22 0.23
CA PRO A 51 18.20 1.42 0.68
C PRO A 51 19.43 2.25 1.09
N MET A 52 19.52 3.48 0.61
CA MET A 52 20.62 4.42 0.92
C MET A 52 20.03 5.70 1.49
N ASP A 53 20.64 6.18 2.57
CA ASP A 53 20.41 7.48 3.15
C ASP A 53 21.54 8.44 2.78
N GLY A 54 21.33 9.74 2.87
CA GLY A 54 22.35 10.75 2.62
C GLY A 54 22.84 10.81 1.17
N TYR A 55 21.96 10.55 0.23
CA TYR A 55 22.29 10.46 -1.20
C TYR A 55 22.89 11.75 -1.78
N HIS A 56 22.52 12.91 -1.24
CA HIS A 56 22.99 14.22 -1.69
C HIS A 56 23.37 15.12 -0.51
N ASP A 57 24.54 14.92 0.05
CA ASP A 57 25.03 15.71 1.18
C ASP A 57 25.28 17.18 0.83
N LEU A 58 25.66 17.48 -0.41
CA LEU A 58 26.13 18.79 -0.84
C LEU A 58 25.47 19.30 -2.13
N GLY A 59 24.33 18.79 -2.52
CA GLY A 59 23.73 19.14 -3.79
C GLY A 59 22.20 19.15 -3.81
N PRO A 60 21.60 19.63 -4.90
CA PRO A 60 20.14 19.79 -5.02
C PRO A 60 19.39 18.47 -5.24
N GLY A 61 20.03 17.33 -5.19
CA GLY A 61 19.39 16.03 -5.45
C GLY A 61 18.98 15.80 -6.91
N ASP A 62 18.39 14.63 -7.18
CA ASP A 62 17.90 14.27 -8.51
C ASP A 62 16.72 15.16 -8.93
N LYS A 63 16.74 15.58 -10.19
CA LYS A 63 15.61 16.30 -10.78
C LYS A 63 14.47 15.32 -11.09
N ILE A 64 13.29 15.59 -10.54
CA ILE A 64 12.09 14.80 -10.74
C ILE A 64 11.08 15.63 -11.51
N LEU A 65 10.43 15.04 -12.52
CA LEU A 65 9.37 15.71 -13.27
C LEU A 65 8.19 16.03 -12.35
N PRO A 66 7.53 17.21 -12.50
CA PRO A 66 6.40 17.62 -11.66
C PRO A 66 5.28 16.58 -11.60
N ASP A 67 4.92 15.95 -12.73
CA ASP A 67 3.87 14.93 -12.78
C ASP A 67 4.26 13.69 -11.94
N HIS A 68 5.51 13.24 -12.03
CA HIS A 68 6.01 12.15 -11.19
C HIS A 68 5.99 12.51 -9.72
N GLN A 69 6.39 13.74 -9.38
CA GLN A 69 6.35 14.24 -8.01
C GLN A 69 4.92 14.30 -7.48
N GLY A 70 3.97 14.77 -8.28
CA GLY A 70 2.55 14.82 -7.91
C GLY A 70 1.99 13.44 -7.54
N VAL A 71 2.28 12.42 -8.36
CA VAL A 71 1.89 11.03 -8.08
C VAL A 71 2.59 10.52 -6.81
N ALA A 72 3.91 10.69 -6.69
CA ALA A 72 4.67 10.21 -5.53
C ALA A 72 4.19 10.87 -4.23
N TYR A 73 3.92 12.18 -4.26
CA TYR A 73 3.36 12.92 -3.13
C TYR A 73 2.03 12.33 -2.69
N LYS A 74 1.11 12.07 -3.64
CA LYS A 74 -0.17 11.45 -3.33
C LYS A 74 -0.05 10.06 -2.70
N LEU A 75 0.89 9.24 -3.18
CA LEU A 75 1.16 7.93 -2.61
C LEU A 75 1.77 8.02 -1.19
N SER A 76 2.58 9.06 -0.93
CA SER A 76 3.22 9.28 0.37
C SER A 76 2.25 9.66 1.49
N GLU A 77 1.04 10.12 1.17
CA GLU A 77 0.01 10.45 2.16
C GLU A 77 -0.54 9.23 2.92
N CYS A 78 -0.10 8.02 2.58
CA CYS A 78 -0.55 6.79 3.24
C CYS A 78 -0.15 6.79 4.72
N MET A 79 -1.16 6.82 5.60
CA MET A 79 -0.99 6.79 7.05
C MET A 79 -1.10 5.39 7.66
N THR A 80 -1.04 4.33 6.84
CA THR A 80 -1.14 2.92 7.27
C THR A 80 -2.32 2.62 8.20
N CYS A 81 -3.47 3.27 7.99
CA CYS A 81 -4.65 3.14 8.84
C CYS A 81 -5.31 1.74 8.79
N GLY A 82 -5.12 0.97 7.72
CA GLY A 82 -5.69 -0.37 7.54
C GLY A 82 -7.06 -0.41 6.86
N CYS A 83 -7.72 0.73 6.60
CA CYS A 83 -9.06 0.75 6.00
C CYS A 83 -9.14 0.02 4.65
N CYS A 84 -8.12 0.18 3.80
CA CYS A 84 -8.08 -0.47 2.48
C CYS A 84 -8.02 -2.00 2.55
N VAL A 85 -7.31 -2.57 3.53
CA VAL A 85 -7.26 -4.02 3.73
C VAL A 85 -8.47 -4.53 4.49
N GLU A 86 -9.04 -3.75 5.40
CA GLU A 86 -10.31 -4.07 6.07
C GLU A 86 -11.47 -4.21 5.08
N ALA A 87 -11.54 -3.33 4.08
CA ALA A 87 -12.58 -3.35 3.05
C ALA A 87 -12.33 -4.38 1.94
N CYS A 88 -11.12 -4.90 1.82
CA CYS A 88 -10.74 -5.78 0.72
C CYS A 88 -11.28 -7.21 0.93
N PRO A 89 -12.11 -7.76 0.02
CA PRO A 89 -12.61 -9.13 0.17
C PRO A 89 -11.51 -10.19 0.07
N GLN A 90 -10.41 -9.89 -0.62
CA GLN A 90 -9.28 -10.80 -0.79
C GLN A 90 -8.34 -10.85 0.42
N TYR A 91 -8.40 -9.87 1.33
CA TYR A 91 -7.57 -9.84 2.53
C TYR A 91 -8.30 -10.57 3.66
N SER A 92 -7.79 -11.69 4.11
CA SER A 92 -8.32 -12.47 5.23
C SER A 92 -7.19 -12.87 6.19
N ARG A 93 -7.55 -13.42 7.35
CA ARG A 93 -6.56 -13.92 8.33
C ARG A 93 -5.83 -15.17 7.84
N ASP A 94 -6.46 -15.90 6.92
CA ASP A 94 -6.03 -17.23 6.48
C ASP A 94 -5.24 -17.21 5.16
N ASN A 95 -4.90 -16.04 4.64
CA ASN A 95 -4.11 -15.91 3.41
C ASN A 95 -2.97 -14.90 3.55
N ASP A 96 -2.00 -14.98 2.65
CA ASP A 96 -0.80 -14.14 2.68
C ASP A 96 -0.89 -12.88 1.79
N PHE A 97 -2.10 -12.49 1.38
CA PHE A 97 -2.25 -11.32 0.50
C PHE A 97 -1.65 -10.05 1.15
N LEU A 98 -0.76 -9.41 0.42
CA LEU A 98 -0.03 -8.21 0.87
C LEU A 98 -0.96 -7.00 1.13
N GLY A 99 -2.05 -6.89 0.37
CA GLY A 99 -2.97 -5.77 0.44
C GLY A 99 -2.54 -4.54 -0.38
N ALA A 100 -3.52 -3.71 -0.70
CA ALA A 100 -3.35 -2.56 -1.58
C ALA A 100 -2.33 -1.52 -1.06
N ALA A 101 -2.25 -1.34 0.26
CA ALA A 101 -1.31 -0.40 0.88
C ALA A 101 0.15 -0.78 0.58
N ALA A 102 0.53 -2.05 0.78
CA ALA A 102 1.90 -2.51 0.52
C ALA A 102 2.26 -2.40 -0.96
N ILE A 103 1.33 -2.76 -1.86
CA ILE A 103 1.53 -2.64 -3.31
C ILE A 103 1.72 -1.17 -3.72
N SER A 104 0.94 -0.25 -3.12
CA SER A 104 1.07 1.18 -3.37
C SER A 104 2.40 1.75 -2.87
N GLN A 105 2.87 1.29 -1.70
CA GLN A 105 4.18 1.68 -1.19
C GLN A 105 5.33 1.14 -2.06
N ALA A 106 5.22 -0.08 -2.59
CA ALA A 106 6.19 -0.59 -3.57
C ALA A 106 6.29 0.33 -4.80
N ARG A 107 5.15 0.85 -5.32
CA ARG A 107 5.14 1.85 -6.40
C ARG A 107 5.86 3.12 -6.00
N LEU A 108 5.54 3.68 -4.83
CA LEU A 108 6.16 4.90 -4.33
C LEU A 108 7.69 4.78 -4.30
N PHE A 109 8.21 3.71 -3.71
CA PHE A 109 9.65 3.50 -3.60
C PHE A 109 10.32 3.13 -4.92
N ASN A 110 9.59 2.54 -5.88
CA ASN A 110 10.10 2.35 -7.24
C ASN A 110 10.17 3.66 -8.04
N MET A 111 9.37 4.66 -7.69
CA MET A 111 9.42 6.00 -8.28
C MET A 111 10.55 6.85 -7.69
N HIS A 112 11.02 6.51 -6.47
CA HIS A 112 12.08 7.28 -5.80
C HIS A 112 13.43 7.07 -6.51
N PRO A 113 14.23 8.13 -6.77
CA PRO A 113 15.51 8.03 -7.47
C PRO A 113 16.46 6.97 -6.91
N THR A 114 16.64 6.94 -5.60
CA THR A 114 17.48 5.95 -4.91
C THR A 114 16.72 4.66 -4.66
N GLY A 115 15.43 4.75 -4.34
CA GLY A 115 14.56 3.59 -4.09
C GLY A 115 14.51 2.62 -5.26
N LYS A 116 14.56 3.12 -6.51
CA LYS A 116 14.55 2.28 -7.73
C LYS A 116 15.73 1.30 -7.84
N LEU A 117 16.80 1.49 -7.09
CA LEU A 117 17.97 0.59 -7.12
C LEU A 117 17.62 -0.84 -6.72
N ILE A 118 16.63 -1.02 -5.85
CA ILE A 118 16.11 -2.34 -5.43
C ILE A 118 14.70 -2.63 -5.99
N ALA A 119 14.31 -1.96 -7.08
CA ALA A 119 12.99 -2.15 -7.67
C ALA A 119 12.72 -3.60 -8.10
N ASN A 120 13.72 -4.30 -8.62
CA ASN A 120 13.58 -5.70 -9.01
C ASN A 120 13.22 -6.61 -7.84
N GLU A 121 13.85 -6.41 -6.69
CA GLU A 121 13.58 -7.19 -5.48
C GLU A 121 12.15 -6.97 -4.97
N ARG A 122 11.62 -5.74 -5.10
CA ARG A 122 10.21 -5.44 -4.79
C ARG A 122 9.26 -6.14 -5.77
N LEU A 123 9.59 -6.12 -7.06
CA LEU A 123 8.78 -6.79 -8.08
C LEU A 123 8.78 -8.31 -7.89
N ASP A 124 9.93 -8.89 -7.54
CA ASP A 124 10.02 -10.32 -7.22
C ASP A 124 9.12 -10.67 -6.03
N SER A 125 9.14 -9.89 -4.95
CA SER A 125 8.21 -10.04 -3.81
C SER A 125 6.73 -9.86 -4.16
N LEU A 126 6.41 -9.04 -5.17
CA LEU A 126 5.05 -8.87 -5.66
C LEU A 126 4.57 -10.01 -6.56
N MET A 127 5.49 -10.79 -7.12
CA MET A 127 5.18 -11.97 -7.94
C MET A 127 5.05 -13.25 -7.12
N ASP A 128 5.54 -13.26 -5.87
CA ASP A 128 5.40 -14.38 -4.94
C ASP A 128 3.94 -14.60 -4.48
N ASP A 129 3.73 -15.71 -3.77
CA ASP A 129 2.45 -16.06 -3.15
C ASP A 129 1.91 -14.92 -2.29
N GLY A 130 0.61 -14.64 -2.40
CA GLY A 130 -0.02 -13.51 -1.74
C GLY A 130 0.32 -12.14 -2.32
N GLY A 131 1.08 -12.10 -3.42
CA GLY A 131 1.44 -10.88 -4.12
C GLY A 131 0.31 -10.29 -4.97
N ILE A 132 0.68 -9.66 -6.09
CA ILE A 132 -0.26 -8.91 -6.92
C ILE A 132 -1.32 -9.80 -7.59
N ALA A 133 -0.99 -11.06 -7.89
CA ALA A 133 -1.92 -12.03 -8.49
C ALA A 133 -3.10 -12.38 -7.56
N ALA A 134 -2.95 -12.20 -6.25
CA ALA A 134 -4.01 -12.42 -5.29
C ALA A 134 -5.05 -11.27 -5.24
N CYS A 135 -4.85 -10.18 -5.99
CA CYS A 135 -5.78 -9.07 -6.07
C CYS A 135 -6.94 -9.39 -7.01
N GLY A 136 -8.16 -9.52 -6.49
CA GLY A 136 -9.40 -9.73 -7.25
C GLY A 136 -10.01 -8.45 -7.85
N ASN A 137 -9.32 -7.32 -7.81
CA ASN A 137 -9.76 -6.01 -8.35
C ASN A 137 -11.16 -5.55 -7.89
N ALA A 138 -11.51 -5.81 -6.63
CA ALA A 138 -12.81 -5.42 -6.06
C ALA A 138 -12.98 -3.89 -5.86
N GLN A 139 -11.90 -3.12 -5.91
CA GLN A 139 -11.82 -1.65 -5.84
C GLN A 139 -12.28 -1.00 -4.52
N ASN A 140 -12.82 -1.74 -3.57
CA ASN A 140 -13.24 -1.24 -2.26
C ASN A 140 -12.13 -0.46 -1.53
N CYS A 141 -10.86 -0.78 -1.80
CA CYS A 141 -9.71 -0.13 -1.19
C CYS A 141 -9.60 1.37 -1.55
N VAL A 142 -10.00 1.76 -2.75
CA VAL A 142 -10.01 3.17 -3.18
C VAL A 142 -11.16 3.92 -2.52
N GLU A 143 -12.36 3.30 -2.49
CA GLU A 143 -13.58 3.93 -1.94
C GLU A 143 -13.44 4.29 -0.46
N VAL A 144 -12.74 3.44 0.31
CA VAL A 144 -12.58 3.64 1.75
C VAL A 144 -11.31 4.39 2.15
N CYS A 145 -10.49 4.80 1.19
CA CYS A 145 -9.23 5.46 1.51
C CYS A 145 -9.47 6.91 1.96
N PRO A 146 -9.16 7.28 3.24
CA PRO A 146 -9.41 8.62 3.75
C PRO A 146 -8.53 9.69 3.08
N LYS A 147 -7.45 9.25 2.43
CA LYS A 147 -6.52 10.11 1.68
C LYS A 147 -6.76 10.07 0.17
N SER A 148 -7.78 9.35 -0.30
CA SER A 148 -8.09 9.21 -1.73
C SER A 148 -6.86 8.84 -2.57
N ILE A 149 -6.06 7.90 -2.08
CA ILE A 149 -4.87 7.41 -2.77
C ILE A 149 -5.33 6.54 -3.96
N PRO A 150 -4.74 6.71 -5.16
CA PRO A 150 -5.11 5.94 -6.36
C PRO A 150 -4.57 4.51 -6.28
N LEU A 151 -5.14 3.68 -5.38
CA LEU A 151 -4.65 2.34 -5.09
C LEU A 151 -4.81 1.38 -6.27
N THR A 152 -5.91 1.49 -7.02
CA THR A 152 -6.13 0.64 -8.22
C THR A 152 -5.13 0.94 -9.33
N GLU A 153 -4.80 2.23 -9.54
CA GLU A 153 -3.76 2.62 -10.48
C GLU A 153 -2.39 2.10 -10.04
N SER A 154 -2.12 2.10 -8.73
CA SER A 154 -0.87 1.56 -8.20
C SER A 154 -0.77 0.05 -8.41
N ILE A 155 -1.86 -0.69 -8.22
CA ILE A 155 -1.94 -2.13 -8.47
C ILE A 155 -1.73 -2.41 -9.96
N ALA A 156 -2.39 -1.67 -10.84
CA ALA A 156 -2.25 -1.82 -12.29
C ALA A 156 -0.80 -1.55 -12.75
N GLU A 157 -0.19 -0.47 -12.27
CA GLU A 157 1.19 -0.12 -12.63
C GLU A 157 2.19 -1.16 -12.10
N MET A 158 2.03 -1.63 -10.85
CA MET A 158 2.89 -2.68 -10.32
C MET A 158 2.69 -4.01 -11.07
N GLY A 159 1.46 -4.36 -11.45
CA GLY A 159 1.19 -5.52 -12.29
C GLY A 159 1.88 -5.44 -13.64
N ARG A 160 1.83 -4.28 -14.28
CA ARG A 160 2.54 -4.03 -15.55
C ARG A 160 4.06 -4.17 -15.38
N GLN A 161 4.63 -3.64 -14.31
CA GLN A 161 6.07 -3.76 -14.04
C GLN A 161 6.47 -5.20 -13.70
N SER A 162 5.70 -5.91 -12.90
CA SER A 162 5.91 -7.33 -12.58
C SER A 162 5.86 -8.21 -13.83
N SER A 163 4.89 -8.00 -14.71
CA SER A 163 4.80 -8.72 -15.99
C SER A 163 6.03 -8.47 -16.86
N LYS A 164 6.47 -7.21 -16.99
CA LYS A 164 7.72 -6.89 -17.71
C LYS A 164 8.94 -7.56 -17.10
N ARG A 165 9.02 -7.59 -15.77
CA ARG A 165 10.10 -8.24 -15.03
C ARG A 165 10.11 -9.76 -15.32
N PHE A 166 8.94 -10.40 -15.24
CA PHE A 166 8.77 -11.83 -15.52
C PHE A 166 9.28 -12.19 -16.92
N TRP A 167 8.86 -11.46 -17.97
CA TRP A 167 9.29 -11.70 -19.33
C TRP A 167 10.81 -11.48 -19.52
N LYS A 168 11.37 -10.43 -18.91
CA LYS A 168 12.83 -10.21 -18.96
C LYS A 168 13.60 -11.38 -18.33
N THR A 169 13.14 -11.88 -17.19
CA THR A 169 13.78 -13.02 -16.53
C THR A 169 13.65 -14.29 -17.36
N LEU A 170 12.48 -14.54 -17.97
CA LEU A 170 12.22 -15.73 -18.78
C LEU A 170 13.09 -15.77 -20.04
N PHE A 171 13.26 -14.63 -20.71
CA PHE A 171 14.03 -14.55 -21.95
C PHE A 171 15.49 -14.15 -21.76
N GLN A 172 15.93 -13.94 -20.52
CA GLN A 172 17.31 -13.53 -20.19
C GLN A 172 17.78 -12.25 -20.90
N ILE A 173 16.85 -11.29 -21.12
CA ILE A 173 17.11 -10.01 -21.83
C ILE A 173 17.37 -8.89 -20.81
#